data_29cea4af419e532bd466c9e6cc5fec87
#
_entry.id   29cea4af419e532bd466c9e6cc5fec87
#
_cell.length_a   1.000
_cell.length_b   1.000
_cell.length_c   1.000
_cell.angle_alpha   90.00
_cell.angle_beta   90.00
_cell.angle_gamma   90.00
#
_symmetry.space_group_name_H-M   'P 1'
#
loop_
_entity.id
_entity.type
_entity.pdbx_description
1 polymer ?
#
loop_
_entity_poly.entity_id
_entity_poly.type
_entity_poly.pdbx_seq_one_letter_code
_entity_poly.pdbx_strand_id
1 'polypeptide(L)'
;MNTADTFYREAISHLARTPSDFEAAVPLLRQAAQAGHAESAFQLAGCLLQGLGISADRQAGIRLMQQAAGSGHPYARYNLLQIQESQGMPFNTLMAAYKELAEEGIIHAQLKLMRSLHDGGRHEEALQWAYMAAAQHHPQALYFLAQHHQYASPPDFAQAHLFYRQAAEQDFPAAHWQLGLQYKLGQGTEPNKQLAVVHLRHAADSGIAAAQTMLADLLLETDPTEAIHRLKAAARGGSSDAQVRLAEIYLLGKWVERNTGKAHAYAEKAAAQQHSEALRILGDIYRYGLGVLPDPMKARRYYRQAADKGNMQAHQKLLADIALGNKSEEYAEAKEKALKKQEAEQLYQQAFAAHYGLNRHPDHSEALRLYERSALLGHGKAQTNLGMMYYNGHGTAQNYAKAAEWFEKAALNHDAMAQHNLACLYFNGTGIAHDADEACKWLEAAIRNGHDQPDVLKQLLAQWRQAVA
;
A
#
# COMPACT_ATOMS: atom_id res chain seq x y z
N MET A 1 51.92 -13.59 4.41
CA MET A 1 50.44 -13.85 4.25
C MET A 1 50.04 -14.75 5.39
N ASN A 2 48.99 -14.39 6.12
CA ASN A 2 48.51 -15.20 7.22
C ASN A 2 47.87 -16.48 6.62
N THR A 3 48.16 -17.65 7.18
CA THR A 3 47.60 -18.93 6.72
C THR A 3 46.05 -18.92 6.66
N ALA A 4 45.39 -18.18 7.56
CA ALA A 4 43.95 -18.01 7.59
C ALA A 4 43.43 -17.28 6.33
N ASP A 5 44.13 -16.23 5.87
CA ASP A 5 43.77 -15.49 4.66
C ASP A 5 43.91 -16.35 3.39
N THR A 6 44.86 -17.28 3.39
CA THR A 6 45.07 -18.21 2.26
C THR A 6 43.87 -19.18 2.16
N PHE A 7 43.50 -19.81 3.25
CA PHE A 7 42.33 -20.69 3.30
C PHE A 7 41.01 -19.96 2.94
N TYR A 8 40.87 -18.72 3.42
CA TYR A 8 39.70 -17.90 3.08
C TYR A 8 39.62 -17.61 1.57
N ARG A 9 40.71 -17.15 0.94
CA ARG A 9 40.73 -16.88 -0.50
C ARG A 9 40.43 -18.12 -1.34
N GLU A 10 40.96 -19.27 -0.95
CA GLU A 10 40.71 -20.52 -1.61
C GLU A 10 39.23 -20.91 -1.45
N ALA A 11 38.66 -20.79 -0.26
CA ALA A 11 37.23 -21.02 -0.02
C ALA A 11 36.34 -20.10 -0.89
N ILE A 12 36.66 -18.80 -0.98
CA ILE A 12 35.92 -17.86 -1.83
C ILE A 12 36.03 -18.26 -3.31
N SER A 13 37.15 -18.80 -3.77
CA SER A 13 37.28 -19.27 -5.15
C SER A 13 36.33 -20.42 -5.47
N HIS A 14 36.02 -21.29 -4.51
CA HIS A 14 35.02 -22.33 -4.63
C HIS A 14 33.60 -21.78 -4.61
N LEU A 15 33.32 -20.82 -3.74
CA LEU A 15 32.00 -20.17 -3.65
C LEU A 15 31.68 -19.32 -4.89
N ALA A 16 32.69 -18.78 -5.58
CA ALA A 16 32.52 -17.99 -6.81
C ALA A 16 32.22 -18.84 -8.06
N ARG A 17 32.29 -20.17 -8.00
CA ARG A 17 31.93 -21.04 -9.11
C ARG A 17 30.42 -21.02 -9.37
N THR A 18 30.03 -21.40 -10.57
CA THR A 18 28.63 -21.50 -10.95
C THR A 18 28.31 -22.93 -11.43
N PRO A 19 27.60 -23.77 -10.63
CA PRO A 19 27.07 -23.52 -9.29
C PRO A 19 28.18 -23.43 -8.21
N SER A 20 27.88 -22.73 -7.11
CA SER A 20 28.81 -22.58 -5.98
C SER A 20 29.14 -23.93 -5.33
N ASP A 21 30.44 -24.18 -5.11
CA ASP A 21 30.95 -25.44 -4.55
C ASP A 21 31.11 -25.31 -3.03
N PHE A 22 30.01 -25.40 -2.31
CA PHE A 22 29.98 -25.29 -0.84
C PHE A 22 30.67 -26.43 -0.14
N GLU A 23 30.65 -27.66 -0.74
CA GLU A 23 31.28 -28.85 -0.14
C GLU A 23 32.81 -28.69 -0.05
N ALA A 24 33.43 -28.13 -1.08
CA ALA A 24 34.85 -27.82 -1.06
C ALA A 24 35.21 -26.58 -0.23
N ALA A 25 34.31 -25.56 -0.19
CA ALA A 25 34.54 -24.33 0.55
C ALA A 25 34.46 -24.49 2.08
N VAL A 26 33.52 -25.34 2.59
CA VAL A 26 33.26 -25.48 4.04
C VAL A 26 34.49 -25.94 4.83
N PRO A 27 35.29 -26.94 4.44
CA PRO A 27 36.50 -27.31 5.15
C PRO A 27 37.53 -26.17 5.25
N LEU A 28 37.70 -25.41 4.19
CA LEU A 28 38.62 -24.29 4.12
C LEU A 28 38.15 -23.10 5.01
N LEU A 29 36.85 -22.79 4.97
CA LEU A 29 36.24 -21.81 5.87
C LEU A 29 36.42 -22.19 7.33
N ARG A 30 36.31 -23.50 7.64
CA ARG A 30 36.51 -24.03 9.00
C ARG A 30 37.96 -23.84 9.48
N GLN A 31 38.94 -24.13 8.64
CA GLN A 31 40.34 -23.92 8.97
C GLN A 31 40.65 -22.45 9.19
N ALA A 32 40.18 -21.58 8.32
CA ALA A 32 40.36 -20.16 8.47
C ALA A 32 39.68 -19.59 9.72
N ALA A 33 38.45 -20.03 10.02
CA ALA A 33 37.69 -19.62 11.22
C ALA A 33 38.39 -20.06 12.52
N GLN A 34 38.96 -21.29 12.52
CA GLN A 34 39.73 -21.81 13.65
C GLN A 34 41.02 -20.99 13.87
N ALA A 35 41.60 -20.44 12.79
CA ALA A 35 42.72 -19.53 12.85
C ALA A 35 42.34 -18.07 13.18
N GLY A 36 41.10 -17.82 13.56
CA GLY A 36 40.58 -16.51 13.99
C GLY A 36 40.13 -15.58 12.90
N HIS A 37 39.98 -16.06 11.64
CA HIS A 37 39.51 -15.22 10.55
C HIS A 37 38.00 -14.96 10.68
N ALA A 38 37.61 -13.73 11.06
CA ALA A 38 36.24 -13.36 11.38
C ALA A 38 35.26 -13.52 10.21
N GLU A 39 35.67 -13.15 8.98
CA GLU A 39 34.82 -13.32 7.78
C GLU A 39 34.56 -14.80 7.48
N SER A 40 35.57 -15.68 7.66
CA SER A 40 35.36 -17.13 7.48
C SER A 40 34.43 -17.71 8.53
N ALA A 41 34.52 -17.25 9.78
CA ALA A 41 33.58 -17.65 10.83
C ALA A 41 32.15 -17.21 10.49
N PHE A 42 31.98 -16.01 9.95
CA PHE A 42 30.69 -15.49 9.47
C PHE A 42 30.14 -16.33 8.30
N GLN A 43 30.95 -16.62 7.28
CA GLN A 43 30.52 -17.41 6.11
C GLN A 43 30.20 -18.86 6.50
N LEU A 44 31.03 -19.49 7.34
CA LEU A 44 30.77 -20.84 7.85
C LEU A 44 29.52 -20.90 8.71
N ALA A 45 29.25 -19.86 9.51
CA ALA A 45 28.01 -19.75 10.26
C ALA A 45 26.79 -19.72 9.33
N GLY A 46 26.86 -19.01 8.21
CA GLY A 46 25.83 -19.02 7.17
C GLY A 46 25.61 -20.40 6.57
N CYS A 47 26.68 -21.12 6.23
CA CYS A 47 26.62 -22.49 5.72
C CYS A 47 25.92 -23.44 6.72
N LEU A 48 26.26 -23.35 8.01
CA LEU A 48 25.64 -24.19 9.05
C LEU A 48 24.18 -23.84 9.32
N LEU A 49 23.82 -22.55 9.24
CA LEU A 49 22.44 -22.13 9.45
C LEU A 49 21.51 -22.58 8.30
N GLN A 50 22.03 -22.65 7.07
CA GLN A 50 21.27 -22.96 5.86
C GLN A 50 21.46 -24.40 5.36
N GLY A 51 22.45 -25.14 5.87
CA GLY A 51 22.78 -26.50 5.39
C GLY A 51 23.49 -26.51 4.03
N LEU A 52 24.32 -25.49 3.74
CA LEU A 52 25.03 -25.36 2.46
C LEU A 52 26.39 -26.08 2.53
N GLY A 53 26.58 -27.16 1.77
CA GLY A 53 27.82 -27.97 1.76
C GLY A 53 28.11 -28.70 3.09
N ILE A 54 27.22 -28.62 4.05
CA ILE A 54 27.28 -29.25 5.36
C ILE A 54 25.88 -29.44 5.91
N SER A 55 25.63 -30.45 6.74
CA SER A 55 24.36 -30.59 7.44
C SER A 55 24.08 -29.38 8.34
N ALA A 56 22.84 -28.89 8.31
CA ALA A 56 22.43 -27.74 9.11
C ALA A 56 22.61 -28.02 10.61
N ASP A 57 23.30 -27.10 11.28
CA ASP A 57 23.46 -27.06 12.73
C ASP A 57 23.27 -25.62 13.22
N ARG A 58 22.04 -25.31 13.66
CA ARG A 58 21.68 -23.96 14.10
C ARG A 58 22.50 -23.49 15.31
N GLN A 59 22.82 -24.40 16.24
CA GLN A 59 23.56 -24.03 17.46
C GLN A 59 25.02 -23.72 17.14
N ALA A 60 25.67 -24.56 16.33
CA ALA A 60 27.03 -24.32 15.87
C ALA A 60 27.10 -23.05 15.01
N GLY A 61 26.12 -22.81 14.13
CA GLY A 61 26.04 -21.58 13.33
C GLY A 61 25.94 -20.32 14.20
N ILE A 62 25.09 -20.33 15.23
CA ILE A 62 24.98 -19.18 16.16
C ILE A 62 26.27 -18.96 16.94
N ARG A 63 26.95 -20.02 17.42
CA ARG A 63 28.24 -19.88 18.12
C ARG A 63 29.33 -19.23 17.24
N LEU A 64 29.42 -19.66 15.98
CA LEU A 64 30.36 -19.04 15.03
C LEU A 64 29.97 -17.60 14.68
N MET A 65 28.68 -17.30 14.58
CA MET A 65 28.20 -15.94 14.40
C MET A 65 28.60 -15.06 15.60
N GLN A 66 28.49 -15.58 16.83
CA GLN A 66 28.94 -14.89 18.05
C GLN A 66 30.46 -14.69 18.06
N GLN A 67 31.24 -15.69 17.64
CA GLN A 67 32.68 -15.57 17.49
C GLN A 67 33.06 -14.47 16.49
N ALA A 68 32.46 -14.46 15.31
CA ALA A 68 32.69 -13.43 14.30
C ALA A 68 32.31 -12.03 14.82
N ALA A 69 31.16 -11.92 15.48
CA ALA A 69 30.72 -10.66 16.09
C ALA A 69 31.66 -10.16 17.19
N GLY A 70 32.14 -11.07 18.05
CA GLY A 70 33.16 -10.75 19.08
C GLY A 70 34.51 -10.28 18.49
N SER A 71 34.82 -10.71 17.27
CA SER A 71 35.96 -10.19 16.48
C SER A 71 35.63 -8.91 15.72
N GLY A 72 34.50 -8.26 15.97
CA GLY A 72 34.11 -6.98 15.38
C GLY A 72 33.47 -7.08 14.00
N HIS A 73 33.11 -8.29 13.50
CA HIS A 73 32.53 -8.43 12.17
C HIS A 73 31.12 -7.81 12.11
N PRO A 74 30.88 -6.75 11.32
CA PRO A 74 29.66 -5.94 11.42
C PRO A 74 28.39 -6.69 11.00
N TYR A 75 28.46 -7.48 9.94
CA TYR A 75 27.28 -8.28 9.51
C TYR A 75 26.99 -9.44 10.48
N ALA A 76 27.98 -9.98 11.19
CA ALA A 76 27.73 -10.94 12.24
C ALA A 76 27.01 -10.29 13.44
N ARG A 77 27.41 -9.08 13.85
CA ARG A 77 26.72 -8.29 14.86
C ARG A 77 25.28 -8.03 14.42
N TYR A 78 25.07 -7.60 13.18
CA TYR A 78 23.72 -7.37 12.63
C TYR A 78 22.84 -8.65 12.66
N ASN A 79 23.37 -9.77 12.16
CA ASN A 79 22.63 -11.03 12.12
C ASN A 79 22.29 -11.57 13.51
N LEU A 80 23.15 -11.36 14.50
CA LEU A 80 22.83 -11.72 15.90
C LEU A 80 21.65 -10.90 16.43
N LEU A 81 21.58 -9.61 16.12
CA LEU A 81 20.41 -8.78 16.50
C LEU A 81 19.12 -9.32 15.86
N GLN A 82 19.19 -9.75 14.58
CA GLN A 82 18.05 -10.38 13.90
C GLN A 82 17.63 -11.70 14.57
N ILE A 83 18.60 -12.51 15.00
CA ILE A 83 18.34 -13.76 15.73
C ILE A 83 17.68 -13.47 17.08
N GLN A 84 18.17 -12.49 17.83
CA GLN A 84 17.60 -12.07 19.13
C GLN A 84 16.16 -11.56 18.97
N GLU A 85 15.91 -10.76 17.93
CA GLU A 85 14.57 -10.28 17.59
C GLU A 85 13.62 -11.45 17.25
N SER A 86 14.09 -12.44 16.45
CA SER A 86 13.34 -13.65 16.13
C SER A 86 13.03 -14.53 17.36
N GLN A 87 13.80 -14.40 18.43
CA GLN A 87 13.61 -15.06 19.73
C GLN A 87 12.66 -14.28 20.65
N GLY A 88 12.09 -13.17 20.16
CA GLY A 88 11.10 -12.39 20.89
C GLY A 88 11.68 -11.17 21.62
N MET A 89 12.96 -10.83 21.44
CA MET A 89 13.49 -9.59 22.03
C MET A 89 12.93 -8.38 21.28
N PRO A 90 12.30 -7.42 21.98
CA PRO A 90 11.68 -6.27 21.34
C PRO A 90 12.71 -5.39 20.61
N PHE A 91 12.34 -4.88 19.44
CA PHE A 91 13.18 -3.96 18.66
C PHE A 91 13.71 -2.79 19.51
N ASN A 92 12.89 -2.19 20.36
CA ASN A 92 13.29 -1.07 21.21
C ASN A 92 14.45 -1.40 22.15
N THR A 93 14.59 -2.65 22.58
CA THR A 93 15.74 -3.11 23.39
C THR A 93 17.00 -3.21 22.56
N LEU A 94 16.87 -3.58 21.28
CA LEU A 94 18.00 -3.76 20.33
C LEU A 94 18.35 -2.47 19.57
N MET A 95 17.51 -1.45 19.65
CA MET A 95 17.62 -0.24 18.84
C MET A 95 18.96 0.47 18.97
N ALA A 96 19.53 0.54 20.16
CA ALA A 96 20.84 1.16 20.37
C ALA A 96 21.95 0.44 19.58
N ALA A 97 21.96 -0.90 19.62
CA ALA A 97 22.92 -1.69 18.86
C ALA A 97 22.72 -1.60 17.34
N TYR A 98 21.46 -1.50 16.88
CA TYR A 98 21.19 -1.20 15.48
C TYR A 98 21.69 0.20 15.08
N LYS A 99 21.58 1.21 15.96
CA LYS A 99 22.08 2.56 15.71
C LYS A 99 23.60 2.58 15.54
N GLU A 100 24.32 1.92 16.43
CA GLU A 100 25.78 1.78 16.31
C GLU A 100 26.20 1.24 14.94
N LEU A 101 25.59 0.11 14.53
CA LEU A 101 25.90 -0.48 13.21
C LEU A 101 25.51 0.43 12.04
N ALA A 102 24.42 1.16 12.17
CA ALA A 102 23.95 2.08 11.14
C ALA A 102 24.88 3.30 11.02
N GLU A 103 25.43 3.80 12.13
CA GLU A 103 26.43 4.87 12.19
C GLU A 103 27.77 4.39 11.63
N GLU A 104 28.14 3.11 11.81
CA GLU A 104 29.29 2.47 11.15
C GLU A 104 29.09 2.31 9.63
N GLY A 105 27.93 2.70 9.09
CA GLY A 105 27.62 2.66 7.67
C GLY A 105 27.00 1.34 7.20
N ILE A 106 26.62 0.45 8.10
CA ILE A 106 25.98 -0.83 7.74
C ILE A 106 24.57 -0.58 7.21
N ILE A 107 24.43 -0.68 5.91
CA ILE A 107 23.20 -0.32 5.17
C ILE A 107 21.99 -1.12 5.65
N HIS A 108 22.16 -2.40 5.97
CA HIS A 108 21.07 -3.25 6.49
C HIS A 108 20.54 -2.75 7.84
N ALA A 109 21.40 -2.20 8.70
CA ALA A 109 21.00 -1.60 9.96
C ALA A 109 20.27 -0.27 9.73
N GLN A 110 20.72 0.57 8.78
CA GLN A 110 20.05 1.79 8.39
C GLN A 110 18.63 1.50 7.86
N LEU A 111 18.48 0.50 6.99
CA LEU A 111 17.17 0.10 6.46
C LEU A 111 16.26 -0.50 7.53
N LYS A 112 16.83 -1.25 8.46
CA LYS A 112 16.07 -1.79 9.60
C LYS A 112 15.53 -0.67 10.48
N LEU A 113 16.38 0.30 10.83
CA LEU A 113 15.97 1.48 11.59
C LEU A 113 14.92 2.31 10.85
N MET A 114 15.17 2.60 9.56
CA MET A 114 14.22 3.31 8.71
C MET A 114 12.82 2.70 8.78
N ARG A 115 12.70 1.39 8.56
CA ARG A 115 11.41 0.69 8.58
C ARG A 115 10.79 0.66 9.98
N SER A 116 11.55 0.18 10.98
CA SER A 116 11.00 -0.02 12.32
C SER A 116 10.63 1.29 13.00
N LEU A 117 11.36 2.38 12.74
CA LEU A 117 11.02 3.72 13.25
C LEU A 117 9.80 4.30 12.52
N HIS A 118 9.70 4.10 11.21
CA HIS A 118 8.55 4.53 10.43
C HIS A 118 7.26 3.82 10.92
N ASP A 119 7.31 2.49 11.05
CA ASP A 119 6.20 1.68 11.53
C ASP A 119 5.81 2.03 12.99
N GLY A 120 6.80 2.48 13.77
CA GLY A 120 6.60 2.98 15.14
C GLY A 120 6.16 4.46 15.22
N GLY A 121 5.85 5.13 14.09
CA GLY A 121 5.41 6.53 14.05
C GLY A 121 6.52 7.58 14.26
N ARG A 122 7.79 7.17 14.35
CA ARG A 122 8.96 8.06 14.52
C ARG A 122 9.51 8.50 13.16
N HIS A 123 8.68 9.20 12.39
CA HIS A 123 8.94 9.47 10.97
C HIS A 123 10.19 10.31 10.72
N GLU A 124 10.44 11.33 11.53
CA GLU A 124 11.63 12.20 11.39
C GLU A 124 12.94 11.41 11.56
N GLU A 125 12.99 10.52 12.54
CA GLU A 125 14.18 9.69 12.74
C GLU A 125 14.32 8.64 11.63
N ALA A 126 13.20 8.08 11.15
CA ALA A 126 13.22 7.17 10.01
C ALA A 126 13.79 7.83 8.75
N LEU A 127 13.45 9.11 8.52
CA LEU A 127 13.97 9.89 7.39
C LEU A 127 15.48 10.08 7.47
N GLN A 128 16.05 10.33 8.65
CA GLN A 128 17.52 10.47 8.81
C GLN A 128 18.23 9.21 8.31
N TRP A 129 17.75 8.02 8.72
CA TRP A 129 18.33 6.75 8.26
C TRP A 129 18.05 6.47 6.78
N ALA A 130 16.91 6.90 6.28
CA ALA A 130 16.59 6.83 4.86
C ALA A 130 17.58 7.65 4.02
N TYR A 131 17.88 8.89 4.42
CA TYR A 131 18.87 9.71 3.73
C TYR A 131 20.27 9.11 3.78
N MET A 132 20.68 8.53 4.91
CA MET A 132 21.99 7.87 5.02
C MET A 132 22.09 6.65 4.10
N ALA A 133 21.07 5.82 4.04
CA ALA A 133 21.03 4.68 3.13
C ALA A 133 20.90 5.09 1.66
N ALA A 134 20.17 6.17 1.37
CA ALA A 134 20.05 6.74 0.03
C ALA A 134 21.36 7.35 -0.47
N ALA A 135 22.18 7.94 0.41
CA ALA A 135 23.52 8.41 0.07
C ALA A 135 24.44 7.25 -0.38
N GLN A 136 24.13 6.02 0.01
CA GLN A 136 24.78 4.80 -0.48
C GLN A 136 24.05 4.21 -1.70
N HIS A 137 23.16 4.97 -2.35
CA HIS A 137 22.36 4.58 -3.52
C HIS A 137 21.46 3.34 -3.30
N HIS A 138 21.06 3.06 -2.05
CA HIS A 138 20.23 1.89 -1.81
C HIS A 138 18.79 2.10 -2.32
N PRO A 139 18.28 1.26 -3.24
CA PRO A 139 17.03 1.53 -3.94
C PRO A 139 15.79 1.58 -3.05
N GLN A 140 15.73 0.80 -1.97
CA GLN A 140 14.62 0.84 -1.03
C GLN A 140 14.57 2.15 -0.24
N ALA A 141 15.72 2.72 0.11
CA ALA A 141 15.78 4.00 0.80
C ALA A 141 15.42 5.16 -0.13
N LEU A 142 15.91 5.14 -1.36
CA LEU A 142 15.52 6.09 -2.41
C LEU A 142 14.03 6.04 -2.68
N TYR A 143 13.46 4.83 -2.81
CA TYR A 143 12.02 4.64 -2.99
C TYR A 143 11.22 5.16 -1.79
N PHE A 144 11.66 4.90 -0.57
CA PHE A 144 11.03 5.41 0.64
C PHE A 144 11.00 6.94 0.68
N LEU A 145 12.13 7.60 0.38
CA LEU A 145 12.20 9.06 0.28
C LEU A 145 11.29 9.61 -0.82
N ALA A 146 11.24 8.93 -1.98
CA ALA A 146 10.34 9.31 -3.05
C ALA A 146 8.87 9.28 -2.59
N GLN A 147 8.46 8.23 -1.88
CA GLN A 147 7.12 8.15 -1.30
C GLN A 147 6.88 9.25 -0.26
N HIS A 148 7.85 9.52 0.61
CA HIS A 148 7.73 10.60 1.58
C HIS A 148 7.43 11.94 0.90
N HIS A 149 8.18 12.29 -0.15
CA HIS A 149 7.95 13.53 -0.90
C HIS A 149 6.64 13.52 -1.69
N GLN A 150 6.25 12.37 -2.25
CA GLN A 150 5.01 12.23 -3.00
C GLN A 150 3.77 12.44 -2.12
N TYR A 151 3.81 11.97 -0.86
CA TYR A 151 2.68 12.03 0.07
C TYR A 151 2.83 13.13 1.13
N ALA A 152 3.82 13.99 0.99
CA ALA A 152 3.98 15.18 1.83
C ALA A 152 2.81 16.15 1.67
N SER A 153 2.64 17.04 2.63
CA SER A 153 1.62 18.08 2.56
C SER A 153 2.29 19.46 2.65
N PRO A 154 2.41 20.21 1.54
CA PRO A 154 2.02 19.87 0.15
C PRO A 154 2.94 18.82 -0.49
N PRO A 155 2.45 18.05 -1.49
CA PRO A 155 3.26 17.07 -2.21
C PRO A 155 4.40 17.72 -3.00
N ASP A 156 5.61 17.13 -2.92
CA ASP A 156 6.75 17.50 -3.75
C ASP A 156 7.01 16.42 -4.81
N PHE A 157 6.22 16.48 -5.88
CA PHE A 157 6.35 15.52 -6.97
C PHE A 157 7.68 15.63 -7.72
N ALA A 158 8.35 16.79 -7.71
CA ALA A 158 9.64 16.97 -8.38
C ALA A 158 10.74 16.22 -7.64
N GLN A 159 10.82 16.35 -6.32
CA GLN A 159 11.76 15.57 -5.50
C GLN A 159 11.42 14.08 -5.53
N ALA A 160 10.15 13.72 -5.44
CA ALA A 160 9.72 12.33 -5.57
C ALA A 160 10.20 11.72 -6.91
N HIS A 161 10.05 12.46 -8.02
CA HIS A 161 10.52 12.03 -9.33
C HIS A 161 12.03 11.76 -9.37
N LEU A 162 12.84 12.65 -8.78
CA LEU A 162 14.29 12.47 -8.73
C LEU A 162 14.68 11.20 -7.97
N PHE A 163 14.10 10.97 -6.80
CA PHE A 163 14.38 9.78 -6.00
C PHE A 163 13.87 8.48 -6.66
N TYR A 164 12.69 8.51 -7.31
CA TYR A 164 12.23 7.35 -8.08
C TYR A 164 13.16 7.03 -9.25
N ARG A 165 13.69 8.05 -9.94
CA ARG A 165 14.68 7.84 -11.01
C ARG A 165 15.94 7.16 -10.47
N GLN A 166 16.51 7.67 -9.39
CA GLN A 166 17.69 7.07 -8.78
C GLN A 166 17.45 5.62 -8.33
N ALA A 167 16.28 5.32 -7.78
CA ALA A 167 15.89 3.95 -7.43
C ALA A 167 15.72 3.05 -8.67
N ALA A 168 15.16 3.57 -9.75
CA ALA A 168 15.00 2.86 -11.01
C ALA A 168 16.32 2.59 -11.73
N GLU A 169 17.32 3.48 -11.59
CA GLU A 169 18.69 3.26 -12.06
C GLU A 169 19.37 2.06 -11.38
N GLN A 170 18.82 1.60 -10.24
CA GLN A 170 19.21 0.37 -9.54
C GLN A 170 18.22 -0.78 -9.82
N ASP A 171 17.53 -0.75 -10.95
CA ASP A 171 16.55 -1.76 -11.38
C ASP A 171 15.46 -2.08 -10.34
N PHE A 172 15.04 -1.09 -9.52
CA PHE A 172 14.01 -1.29 -8.51
C PHE A 172 12.61 -1.26 -9.13
N PRO A 173 11.89 -2.40 -9.22
CA PRO A 173 10.66 -2.50 -10.01
C PRO A 173 9.54 -1.55 -9.56
N ALA A 174 9.41 -1.33 -8.24
CA ALA A 174 8.41 -0.42 -7.70
C ALA A 174 8.67 1.04 -8.10
N ALA A 175 9.94 1.44 -8.26
CA ALA A 175 10.30 2.77 -8.75
C ALA A 175 9.95 2.92 -10.24
N HIS A 176 10.20 1.91 -11.05
CA HIS A 176 9.76 1.89 -12.45
C HIS A 176 8.23 2.01 -12.58
N TRP A 177 7.47 1.35 -11.71
CA TRP A 177 6.02 1.50 -11.65
C TRP A 177 5.61 2.95 -11.38
N GLN A 178 6.20 3.58 -10.37
CA GLN A 178 5.88 4.96 -10.01
C GLN A 178 6.28 5.97 -11.09
N LEU A 179 7.44 5.79 -11.70
CA LEU A 179 7.86 6.61 -12.85
C LEU A 179 6.92 6.49 -14.03
N GLY A 180 6.46 5.27 -14.32
CA GLY A 180 5.46 5.05 -15.35
C GLY A 180 4.17 5.83 -15.10
N LEU A 181 3.71 5.88 -13.85
CA LEU A 181 2.56 6.71 -13.44
C LEU A 181 2.87 8.20 -13.57
N GLN A 182 4.02 8.65 -13.09
CA GLN A 182 4.42 10.06 -13.13
C GLN A 182 4.52 10.57 -14.57
N TYR A 183 5.17 9.82 -15.47
CA TYR A 183 5.24 10.17 -16.90
C TYR A 183 3.87 10.12 -17.60
N LYS A 184 2.97 9.23 -17.17
CA LYS A 184 1.60 9.20 -17.71
C LYS A 184 0.79 10.41 -17.28
N LEU A 185 0.94 10.85 -16.02
CA LEU A 185 0.10 11.88 -15.38
C LEU A 185 0.73 13.28 -15.42
N GLY A 186 2.02 13.40 -15.72
CA GLY A 186 2.76 14.66 -15.62
C GLY A 186 3.03 15.10 -14.19
N GLN A 187 3.24 14.15 -13.26
CA GLN A 187 3.51 14.47 -11.86
C GLN A 187 5.01 14.59 -11.59
N GLY A 188 5.49 15.78 -11.31
CA GLY A 188 6.91 16.06 -11.10
C GLY A 188 7.75 16.05 -12.38
N THR A 189 7.14 15.86 -13.53
CA THR A 189 7.76 15.84 -14.87
C THR A 189 6.71 16.17 -15.93
N GLU A 190 7.13 16.52 -17.13
CA GLU A 190 6.22 16.63 -18.27
C GLU A 190 5.64 15.26 -18.66
N PRO A 191 4.35 15.19 -19.05
CA PRO A 191 3.75 13.96 -19.51
C PRO A 191 4.51 13.39 -20.73
N ASN A 192 4.86 12.10 -20.65
CA ASN A 192 5.56 11.42 -21.73
C ASN A 192 5.11 9.96 -21.85
N LYS A 193 4.28 9.69 -22.88
CA LYS A 193 3.74 8.34 -23.09
C LYS A 193 4.83 7.30 -23.41
N GLN A 194 5.88 7.67 -24.14
CA GLN A 194 6.96 6.76 -24.50
C GLN A 194 7.75 6.33 -23.25
N LEU A 195 8.14 7.29 -22.41
CA LEU A 195 8.83 7.00 -21.15
C LEU A 195 7.92 6.23 -20.19
N ALA A 196 6.62 6.57 -20.15
CA ALA A 196 5.67 5.79 -19.36
C ALA A 196 5.65 4.31 -19.77
N VAL A 197 5.60 4.03 -21.08
CA VAL A 197 5.64 2.65 -21.61
C VAL A 197 6.95 1.95 -21.25
N VAL A 198 8.10 2.61 -21.36
CA VAL A 198 9.41 2.03 -21.01
C VAL A 198 9.42 1.61 -19.54
N HIS A 199 9.11 2.52 -18.65
CA HIS A 199 9.14 2.24 -17.21
C HIS A 199 8.06 1.22 -16.79
N LEU A 200 6.84 1.31 -17.33
CA LEU A 200 5.80 0.33 -17.06
C LEU A 200 6.17 -1.06 -17.57
N ARG A 201 6.93 -1.17 -18.68
CA ARG A 201 7.41 -2.47 -19.19
C ARG A 201 8.38 -3.11 -18.20
N HIS A 202 9.36 -2.38 -17.68
CA HIS A 202 10.27 -2.88 -16.65
C HIS A 202 9.52 -3.39 -15.41
N ALA A 203 8.58 -2.60 -14.91
CA ALA A 203 7.77 -2.99 -13.76
C ALA A 203 6.88 -4.22 -14.05
N ALA A 204 6.31 -4.29 -15.26
CA ALA A 204 5.47 -5.40 -15.71
C ALA A 204 6.25 -6.70 -15.88
N ASP A 205 7.47 -6.61 -16.43
CA ASP A 205 8.38 -7.77 -16.61
C ASP A 205 8.85 -8.32 -15.26
N SER A 206 8.94 -7.46 -14.24
CA SER A 206 9.19 -7.86 -12.86
C SER A 206 7.96 -8.43 -12.13
N GLY A 207 6.81 -8.58 -12.82
CA GLY A 207 5.61 -9.21 -12.28
C GLY A 207 4.63 -8.29 -11.56
N ILE A 208 4.80 -6.97 -11.61
CA ILE A 208 3.84 -6.02 -11.01
C ILE A 208 2.54 -6.01 -11.83
N ALA A 209 1.49 -6.63 -11.31
CA ALA A 209 0.21 -6.81 -12.01
C ALA A 209 -0.46 -5.47 -12.40
N ALA A 210 -0.35 -4.45 -11.56
CA ALA A 210 -0.85 -3.11 -11.87
C ALA A 210 -0.10 -2.50 -13.05
N ALA A 211 1.22 -2.70 -13.14
CA ALA A 211 2.02 -2.25 -14.28
C ALA A 211 1.66 -3.01 -15.56
N GLN A 212 1.42 -4.32 -15.47
CA GLN A 212 0.97 -5.13 -16.61
C GLN A 212 -0.35 -4.62 -17.17
N THR A 213 -1.30 -4.30 -16.29
CA THR A 213 -2.62 -3.78 -16.69
C THR A 213 -2.50 -2.39 -17.32
N MET A 214 -1.75 -1.49 -16.71
CA MET A 214 -1.60 -0.12 -17.21
C MET A 214 -0.80 -0.05 -18.50
N LEU A 215 0.27 -0.84 -18.62
CA LEU A 215 1.03 -0.99 -19.86
C LEU A 215 0.12 -1.49 -20.98
N ALA A 216 -0.70 -2.49 -20.70
CA ALA A 216 -1.64 -3.01 -21.68
C ALA A 216 -2.61 -1.93 -22.16
N ASP A 217 -3.17 -1.11 -21.28
CA ASP A 217 -4.04 0.00 -21.68
C ASP A 217 -3.35 1.02 -22.59
N LEU A 218 -2.07 1.29 -22.36
CA LEU A 218 -1.28 2.19 -23.23
C LEU A 218 -0.96 1.56 -24.58
N LEU A 219 -0.86 0.23 -24.66
CA LEU A 219 -0.50 -0.52 -25.87
C LEU A 219 -1.69 -0.98 -26.71
N LEU A 220 -2.93 -0.97 -26.19
CA LEU A 220 -4.10 -1.52 -26.89
C LEU A 220 -4.27 -1.01 -28.33
N GLU A 221 -3.94 0.26 -28.62
CA GLU A 221 -4.08 0.83 -29.95
C GLU A 221 -2.82 0.65 -30.81
N THR A 222 -1.66 0.38 -30.23
CA THR A 222 -0.37 0.28 -30.94
C THR A 222 0.13 -1.15 -31.07
N ASP A 223 -0.04 -1.96 -30.04
CA ASP A 223 0.29 -3.39 -30.00
C ASP A 223 -0.74 -4.16 -29.16
N PRO A 224 -1.92 -4.46 -29.75
CA PRO A 224 -2.96 -5.20 -29.06
C PRO A 224 -2.53 -6.61 -28.63
N THR A 225 -1.58 -7.21 -29.35
CA THR A 225 -1.10 -8.58 -29.05
C THR A 225 -0.32 -8.60 -27.74
N GLU A 226 0.66 -7.70 -27.59
CA GLU A 226 1.38 -7.54 -26.33
C GLU A 226 0.42 -7.14 -25.20
N ALA A 227 -0.46 -6.17 -25.44
CA ALA A 227 -1.44 -5.70 -24.45
C ALA A 227 -2.28 -6.85 -23.88
N ILE A 228 -2.87 -7.67 -24.74
CA ILE A 228 -3.70 -8.81 -24.31
C ILE A 228 -2.88 -9.89 -23.61
N HIS A 229 -1.64 -10.12 -24.06
CA HIS A 229 -0.74 -11.04 -23.37
C HIS A 229 -0.46 -10.58 -21.93
N ARG A 230 -0.16 -9.29 -21.73
CA ARG A 230 0.08 -8.69 -20.41
C ARG A 230 -1.16 -8.77 -19.51
N LEU A 231 -2.34 -8.44 -20.03
CA LEU A 231 -3.60 -8.57 -19.30
C LEU A 231 -3.87 -10.02 -18.86
N LYS A 232 -3.61 -11.00 -19.73
CA LYS A 232 -3.75 -12.42 -19.38
C LYS A 232 -2.77 -12.85 -18.30
N ALA A 233 -1.55 -12.33 -18.31
CA ALA A 233 -0.56 -12.60 -17.27
C ALA A 233 -1.02 -12.02 -15.91
N ALA A 234 -1.42 -10.74 -15.88
CA ALA A 234 -1.95 -10.09 -14.68
C ALA A 234 -3.21 -10.78 -14.14
N ALA A 235 -4.13 -11.17 -15.03
CA ALA A 235 -5.36 -11.86 -14.65
C ALA A 235 -5.12 -13.25 -14.06
N ARG A 236 -4.10 -13.97 -14.56
CA ARG A 236 -3.63 -15.25 -13.96
C ARG A 236 -3.02 -15.05 -12.59
N GLY A 237 -2.31 -13.93 -12.38
CA GLY A 237 -1.79 -13.51 -11.09
C GLY A 237 -2.85 -12.98 -10.11
N GLY A 238 -4.14 -13.02 -10.49
CA GLY A 238 -5.25 -12.64 -9.61
C GLY A 238 -5.72 -11.19 -9.72
N SER A 239 -5.12 -10.35 -10.58
CA SER A 239 -5.53 -8.95 -10.75
C SER A 239 -6.97 -8.83 -11.22
N SER A 240 -7.84 -8.29 -10.36
CA SER A 240 -9.25 -8.03 -10.69
C SER A 240 -9.40 -6.97 -11.78
N ASP A 241 -8.54 -5.95 -11.81
CA ASP A 241 -8.56 -4.93 -12.85
C ASP A 241 -8.26 -5.52 -14.24
N ALA A 242 -7.24 -6.40 -14.33
CA ALA A 242 -6.93 -7.08 -15.57
C ALA A 242 -8.04 -8.05 -16.01
N GLN A 243 -8.71 -8.72 -15.06
CA GLN A 243 -9.86 -9.58 -15.34
C GLN A 243 -11.02 -8.76 -15.88
N VAL A 244 -11.34 -7.61 -15.27
CA VAL A 244 -12.36 -6.67 -15.77
C VAL A 244 -12.01 -6.21 -17.19
N ARG A 245 -10.78 -5.80 -17.40
CA ARG A 245 -10.34 -5.30 -18.71
C ARG A 245 -10.44 -6.35 -19.82
N LEU A 246 -10.08 -7.61 -19.50
CA LEU A 246 -10.27 -8.72 -20.43
C LEU A 246 -11.76 -9.01 -20.68
N ALA A 247 -12.61 -8.93 -19.67
CA ALA A 247 -14.04 -9.08 -19.84
C ALA A 247 -14.61 -8.04 -20.83
N GLU A 248 -14.23 -6.77 -20.69
CA GLU A 248 -14.62 -5.71 -21.62
C GLU A 248 -14.11 -5.97 -23.05
N ILE A 249 -12.81 -6.31 -23.19
CA ILE A 249 -12.19 -6.59 -24.49
C ILE A 249 -12.91 -7.73 -25.21
N TYR A 250 -13.25 -8.82 -24.49
CA TYR A 250 -13.99 -9.94 -25.09
C TYR A 250 -15.46 -9.63 -25.36
N LEU A 251 -16.09 -8.71 -24.64
CA LEU A 251 -17.46 -8.23 -24.94
C LEU A 251 -17.48 -7.35 -26.19
N LEU A 252 -16.51 -6.43 -26.30
CA LEU A 252 -16.44 -5.48 -27.42
C LEU A 252 -16.00 -6.14 -28.71
N GLY A 253 -15.07 -7.08 -28.64
CA GLY A 253 -14.52 -7.74 -29.84
C GLY A 253 -13.63 -6.82 -30.71
N LYS A 254 -13.08 -5.73 -30.15
CA LYS A 254 -12.33 -4.74 -30.93
C LYS A 254 -10.92 -5.21 -31.31
N TRP A 255 -10.21 -5.86 -30.37
CA TRP A 255 -8.81 -6.30 -30.54
C TRP A 255 -8.67 -7.83 -30.55
N VAL A 256 -9.76 -8.53 -30.24
CA VAL A 256 -9.89 -10.00 -30.30
C VAL A 256 -11.27 -10.34 -30.84
N GLU A 257 -11.42 -11.55 -31.31
CA GLU A 257 -12.75 -12.07 -31.63
C GLU A 257 -13.66 -12.00 -30.40
N ARG A 258 -14.87 -11.48 -30.61
CA ARG A 258 -15.88 -11.37 -29.54
C ARG A 258 -16.17 -12.75 -28.93
N ASN A 259 -16.07 -12.83 -27.62
CA ASN A 259 -16.30 -14.09 -26.90
C ASN A 259 -16.99 -13.83 -25.55
N THR A 260 -18.30 -13.89 -25.56
CA THR A 260 -19.13 -13.60 -24.40
C THR A 260 -18.94 -14.61 -23.26
N GLY A 261 -18.62 -15.87 -23.57
CA GLY A 261 -18.31 -16.89 -22.56
C GLY A 261 -16.99 -16.57 -21.80
N LYS A 262 -15.94 -16.16 -22.51
CA LYS A 262 -14.70 -15.69 -21.86
C LYS A 262 -14.94 -14.41 -21.07
N ALA A 263 -15.71 -13.49 -21.61
CA ALA A 263 -16.05 -12.26 -20.91
C ALA A 263 -16.78 -12.54 -19.59
N HIS A 264 -17.77 -13.41 -19.61
CA HIS A 264 -18.49 -13.84 -18.42
C HIS A 264 -17.53 -14.46 -17.39
N ALA A 265 -16.69 -15.41 -17.81
CA ALA A 265 -15.75 -16.09 -16.90
C ALA A 265 -14.74 -15.13 -16.24
N TYR A 266 -14.24 -14.13 -16.96
CA TYR A 266 -13.37 -13.10 -16.39
C TYR A 266 -14.13 -12.17 -15.45
N ALA A 267 -15.33 -11.75 -15.83
CA ALA A 267 -16.19 -10.92 -14.98
C ALA A 267 -16.56 -11.63 -13.66
N GLU A 268 -16.85 -12.95 -13.70
CA GLU A 268 -17.11 -13.74 -12.48
C GLU A 268 -15.88 -13.79 -11.55
N LYS A 269 -14.69 -14.00 -12.09
CA LYS A 269 -13.46 -14.01 -11.29
C LYS A 269 -13.22 -12.68 -10.58
N ALA A 270 -13.41 -11.56 -11.28
CA ALA A 270 -13.27 -10.24 -10.68
C ALA A 270 -14.43 -9.91 -9.70
N ALA A 271 -15.64 -10.34 -9.99
CA ALA A 271 -16.78 -10.16 -9.10
C ALA A 271 -16.66 -10.97 -7.81
N ALA A 272 -16.03 -12.15 -7.85
CA ALA A 272 -15.69 -12.92 -6.65
C ALA A 272 -14.75 -12.16 -5.70
N GLN A 273 -13.91 -11.28 -6.26
CA GLN A 273 -13.07 -10.34 -5.51
C GLN A 273 -13.82 -9.03 -5.17
N GLN A 274 -15.13 -9.00 -5.38
CA GLN A 274 -15.98 -7.85 -5.07
C GLN A 274 -15.66 -6.60 -5.89
N HIS A 275 -15.08 -6.72 -7.08
CA HIS A 275 -14.78 -5.60 -7.96
C HIS A 275 -16.07 -4.99 -8.53
N SER A 276 -16.32 -3.71 -8.25
CA SER A 276 -17.60 -3.05 -8.58
C SER A 276 -17.92 -3.02 -10.08
N GLU A 277 -16.90 -2.81 -10.92
CA GLU A 277 -17.06 -2.78 -12.37
C GLU A 277 -17.36 -4.18 -12.94
N ALA A 278 -16.75 -5.24 -12.38
CA ALA A 278 -17.08 -6.61 -12.75
C ALA A 278 -18.53 -6.97 -12.44
N LEU A 279 -19.03 -6.55 -11.28
CA LEU A 279 -20.43 -6.72 -10.90
C LEU A 279 -21.35 -5.98 -11.90
N ARG A 280 -20.98 -4.76 -12.32
CA ARG A 280 -21.73 -4.02 -13.35
C ARG A 280 -21.75 -4.79 -14.69
N ILE A 281 -20.59 -5.31 -15.12
CA ILE A 281 -20.47 -6.10 -16.36
C ILE A 281 -21.33 -7.37 -16.29
N LEU A 282 -21.33 -8.07 -15.16
CA LEU A 282 -22.23 -9.24 -14.98
C LEU A 282 -23.71 -8.83 -15.05
N GLY A 283 -24.05 -7.67 -14.47
CA GLY A 283 -25.38 -7.10 -14.63
C GLY A 283 -25.74 -6.91 -16.11
N ASP A 284 -24.83 -6.36 -16.93
CA ASP A 284 -25.04 -6.20 -18.37
C ASP A 284 -25.16 -7.55 -19.08
N ILE A 285 -24.30 -8.50 -18.76
CA ILE A 285 -24.33 -9.86 -19.34
C ILE A 285 -25.68 -10.53 -19.13
N TYR A 286 -26.19 -10.52 -17.88
CA TYR A 286 -27.50 -11.12 -17.59
C TYR A 286 -28.68 -10.28 -18.09
N ARG A 287 -28.56 -8.96 -18.15
CA ARG A 287 -29.61 -8.07 -18.66
C ARG A 287 -29.86 -8.30 -20.15
N TYR A 288 -28.77 -8.40 -20.93
CA TYR A 288 -28.83 -8.48 -22.37
C TYR A 288 -28.66 -9.90 -22.93
N GLY A 289 -28.49 -10.90 -22.07
CA GLY A 289 -28.28 -12.28 -22.51
C GLY A 289 -27.00 -12.49 -23.29
N LEU A 290 -25.90 -11.84 -22.87
CA LEU A 290 -24.61 -11.90 -23.59
C LEU A 290 -23.88 -13.23 -23.31
N GLY A 291 -24.23 -14.26 -24.09
CA GLY A 291 -23.69 -15.62 -23.95
C GLY A 291 -24.29 -16.44 -22.80
N VAL A 292 -25.31 -15.91 -22.15
CA VAL A 292 -26.16 -16.59 -21.14
C VAL A 292 -27.62 -16.31 -21.45
N LEU A 293 -28.54 -17.07 -20.86
CA LEU A 293 -29.93 -16.70 -20.92
C LEU A 293 -30.18 -15.38 -20.18
N PRO A 294 -31.00 -14.46 -20.75
CA PRO A 294 -31.36 -13.22 -20.09
C PRO A 294 -32.04 -13.50 -18.74
N ASP A 295 -31.56 -12.82 -17.70
CA ASP A 295 -32.12 -12.90 -16.36
C ASP A 295 -32.16 -11.50 -15.72
N PRO A 296 -33.24 -10.74 -15.90
CA PRO A 296 -33.35 -9.39 -15.37
C PRO A 296 -33.26 -9.32 -13.84
N MET A 297 -33.71 -10.35 -13.13
CA MET A 297 -33.66 -10.38 -11.66
C MET A 297 -32.21 -10.53 -11.18
N LYS A 298 -31.45 -11.41 -11.83
CA LYS A 298 -30.03 -11.60 -11.57
C LYS A 298 -29.23 -10.35 -11.95
N ALA A 299 -29.55 -9.73 -13.10
CA ALA A 299 -28.96 -8.46 -13.52
C ALA A 299 -29.16 -7.36 -12.47
N ARG A 300 -30.39 -7.18 -11.98
CA ARG A 300 -30.75 -6.22 -10.93
C ARG A 300 -29.97 -6.46 -9.64
N ARG A 301 -29.78 -7.71 -9.24
CA ARG A 301 -29.00 -8.09 -8.07
C ARG A 301 -27.52 -7.65 -8.23
N TYR A 302 -26.92 -7.90 -9.38
CA TYR A 302 -25.54 -7.49 -9.66
C TYR A 302 -25.40 -5.97 -9.74
N TYR A 303 -26.31 -5.25 -10.38
CA TYR A 303 -26.28 -3.79 -10.40
C TYR A 303 -26.41 -3.20 -9.00
N ARG A 304 -27.25 -3.77 -8.13
CA ARG A 304 -27.36 -3.34 -6.73
C ARG A 304 -26.04 -3.52 -5.99
N GLN A 305 -25.45 -4.70 -6.08
CA GLN A 305 -24.14 -4.96 -5.45
C GLN A 305 -23.06 -4.01 -5.96
N ALA A 306 -23.02 -3.71 -7.25
CA ALA A 306 -22.09 -2.76 -7.82
C ALA A 306 -22.34 -1.32 -7.34
N ALA A 307 -23.61 -0.91 -7.27
CA ALA A 307 -24.03 0.41 -6.80
C ALA A 307 -23.71 0.61 -5.32
N ASP A 308 -23.90 -0.41 -4.48
CA ASP A 308 -23.55 -0.38 -3.06
C ASP A 308 -22.05 -0.18 -2.84
N LYS A 309 -21.23 -0.56 -3.83
CA LYS A 309 -19.78 -0.31 -3.87
C LYS A 309 -19.39 0.99 -4.58
N GLY A 310 -20.34 1.88 -4.83
CA GLY A 310 -20.12 3.18 -5.41
C GLY A 310 -20.04 3.21 -6.94
N ASN A 311 -20.39 2.13 -7.65
CA ASN A 311 -20.41 2.15 -9.12
C ASN A 311 -21.61 2.95 -9.63
N MET A 312 -21.33 4.17 -10.12
CA MET A 312 -22.36 5.11 -10.58
C MET A 312 -23.11 4.61 -11.81
N GLN A 313 -22.43 3.93 -12.75
CA GLN A 313 -23.07 3.40 -13.95
C GLN A 313 -24.05 2.28 -13.59
N ALA A 314 -23.66 1.38 -12.69
CA ALA A 314 -24.54 0.33 -12.20
C ALA A 314 -25.76 0.93 -11.45
N HIS A 315 -25.54 2.00 -10.70
CA HIS A 315 -26.60 2.72 -10.02
C HIS A 315 -27.62 3.31 -10.99
N GLN A 316 -27.15 3.99 -12.05
CA GLN A 316 -28.01 4.50 -13.12
C GLN A 316 -28.78 3.38 -13.84
N LYS A 317 -28.12 2.24 -14.13
CA LYS A 317 -28.76 1.07 -14.75
C LYS A 317 -29.80 0.43 -13.84
N LEU A 318 -29.52 0.36 -12.55
CA LEU A 318 -30.49 -0.14 -11.55
C LEU A 318 -31.74 0.74 -11.51
N LEU A 319 -31.57 2.07 -11.53
CA LEU A 319 -32.68 3.01 -11.57
C LEU A 319 -33.51 2.87 -12.85
N ALA A 320 -32.83 2.77 -14.01
CA ALA A 320 -33.49 2.55 -15.28
C ALA A 320 -34.30 1.24 -15.29
N ASP A 321 -33.74 0.20 -14.70
CA ASP A 321 -34.40 -1.11 -14.61
C ASP A 321 -35.62 -1.10 -13.69
N ILE A 322 -35.54 -0.40 -12.57
CA ILE A 322 -36.65 -0.16 -11.66
C ILE A 322 -37.75 0.66 -12.35
N ALA A 323 -37.36 1.67 -13.15
CA ALA A 323 -38.29 2.52 -13.90
C ALA A 323 -39.10 1.75 -14.92
N LEU A 324 -38.52 0.74 -15.56
CA LEU A 324 -39.18 -0.12 -16.54
C LEU A 324 -40.08 -1.17 -15.88
N GLY A 325 -39.78 -1.53 -14.60
CA GLY A 325 -40.48 -2.59 -13.87
C GLY A 325 -41.56 -2.15 -12.87
N ASN A 326 -41.47 -0.92 -12.35
CA ASN A 326 -42.41 -0.42 -11.32
C ASN A 326 -42.69 1.06 -11.50
N LYS A 327 -43.96 1.40 -11.67
CA LYS A 327 -44.51 2.77 -11.64
C LYS A 327 -44.83 3.23 -10.20
N SER A 328 -44.14 2.73 -9.17
CA SER A 328 -44.53 2.92 -7.78
C SER A 328 -43.61 3.97 -7.05
N GLU A 329 -44.10 4.41 -5.89
CA GLU A 329 -43.47 5.35 -4.96
C GLU A 329 -42.02 4.96 -4.59
N GLU A 330 -41.70 3.64 -4.49
CA GLU A 330 -40.34 3.14 -4.24
C GLU A 330 -39.31 3.58 -5.30
N TYR A 331 -39.76 3.77 -6.57
CA TYR A 331 -38.89 4.29 -7.63
C TYR A 331 -38.54 5.78 -7.41
N ALA A 332 -39.51 6.57 -7.00
CA ALA A 332 -39.28 7.99 -6.74
C ALA A 332 -38.31 8.19 -5.57
N GLU A 333 -38.48 7.43 -4.49
CA GLU A 333 -37.58 7.45 -3.33
C GLU A 333 -36.18 6.95 -3.67
N ALA A 334 -36.07 5.83 -4.40
CA ALA A 334 -34.78 5.30 -4.83
C ALA A 334 -34.03 6.27 -5.76
N LYS A 335 -34.74 6.92 -6.69
CA LYS A 335 -34.21 7.94 -7.60
C LYS A 335 -33.74 9.17 -6.84
N GLU A 336 -34.52 9.66 -5.89
CA GLU A 336 -34.18 10.80 -5.07
C GLU A 336 -32.95 10.53 -4.19
N LYS A 337 -32.90 9.34 -3.54
CA LYS A 337 -31.76 8.90 -2.75
C LYS A 337 -30.48 8.78 -3.60
N ALA A 338 -30.62 8.33 -4.82
CA ALA A 338 -29.54 8.19 -5.77
C ALA A 338 -28.97 9.55 -6.24
N LEU A 339 -29.88 10.47 -6.58
CA LEU A 339 -29.49 11.82 -6.96
C LEU A 339 -28.79 12.54 -5.80
N LYS A 340 -29.31 12.41 -4.58
CA LYS A 340 -28.67 12.95 -3.36
C LYS A 340 -27.27 12.36 -3.15
N LYS A 341 -27.10 11.05 -3.33
CA LYS A 341 -25.77 10.39 -3.20
C LYS A 341 -24.80 10.87 -4.28
N GLN A 342 -25.27 11.05 -5.50
CA GLN A 342 -24.46 11.58 -6.61
C GLN A 342 -24.05 13.03 -6.37
N GLU A 343 -24.98 13.88 -5.95
CA GLU A 343 -24.69 15.28 -5.59
C GLU A 343 -23.70 15.35 -4.43
N ALA A 344 -23.87 14.51 -3.41
CA ALA A 344 -22.98 14.43 -2.26
C ALA A 344 -21.55 14.10 -2.66
N GLU A 345 -21.37 13.10 -3.54
CA GLU A 345 -20.05 12.71 -4.05
C GLU A 345 -19.42 13.83 -4.88
N GLN A 346 -20.17 14.46 -5.80
CA GLN A 346 -19.66 15.58 -6.60
C GLN A 346 -19.21 16.77 -5.73
N LEU A 347 -20.01 17.13 -4.74
CA LEU A 347 -19.67 18.17 -3.77
C LEU A 347 -18.43 17.81 -2.96
N TYR A 348 -18.28 16.54 -2.56
CA TYR A 348 -17.09 16.05 -1.86
C TYR A 348 -15.84 16.20 -2.73
N GLN A 349 -15.89 15.79 -3.99
CA GLN A 349 -14.75 15.91 -4.90
C GLN A 349 -14.35 17.38 -5.15
N GLN A 350 -15.33 18.27 -5.30
CA GLN A 350 -15.09 19.71 -5.41
C GLN A 350 -14.49 20.27 -4.11
N ALA A 351 -15.02 19.87 -2.96
CA ALA A 351 -14.51 20.28 -1.65
C ALA A 351 -13.07 19.81 -1.44
N PHE A 352 -12.78 18.58 -1.81
CA PHE A 352 -11.43 18.01 -1.74
C PHE A 352 -10.45 18.79 -2.64
N ALA A 353 -10.85 19.07 -3.88
CA ALA A 353 -10.04 19.87 -4.79
C ALA A 353 -9.78 21.29 -4.28
N ALA A 354 -10.79 21.93 -3.67
CA ALA A 354 -10.64 23.25 -3.05
C ALA A 354 -9.76 23.21 -1.79
N HIS A 355 -9.89 22.17 -0.98
CA HIS A 355 -9.12 22.02 0.26
C HIS A 355 -7.61 21.87 -0.02
N TYR A 356 -7.25 21.02 -0.98
CA TYR A 356 -5.86 20.70 -1.31
C TYR A 356 -5.28 21.48 -2.48
N GLY A 357 -6.07 22.34 -3.10
CA GLY A 357 -5.62 23.21 -4.19
C GLY A 357 -5.20 22.44 -5.45
N LEU A 358 -5.89 21.34 -5.80
CA LEU A 358 -5.49 20.45 -6.89
C LEU A 358 -5.39 21.12 -8.27
N ASN A 359 -6.15 22.21 -8.51
CA ASN A 359 -6.13 22.95 -9.77
C ASN A 359 -5.93 24.46 -9.57
N ARG A 360 -5.77 24.92 -8.34
CA ARG A 360 -5.64 26.33 -7.93
C ARG A 360 -5.08 26.40 -6.51
N HIS A 361 -4.83 27.60 -5.98
CA HIS A 361 -4.48 27.73 -4.56
C HIS A 361 -5.58 27.17 -3.66
N PRO A 362 -5.21 26.56 -2.50
CA PRO A 362 -6.19 26.07 -1.53
C PRO A 362 -7.17 27.16 -1.10
N ASP A 363 -8.46 26.85 -1.13
CA ASP A 363 -9.54 27.72 -0.65
C ASP A 363 -10.34 26.98 0.43
N HIS A 364 -9.91 27.17 1.68
CA HIS A 364 -10.52 26.49 2.82
C HIS A 364 -11.95 26.96 3.10
N SER A 365 -12.29 28.21 2.74
CA SER A 365 -13.66 28.73 2.93
C SER A 365 -14.63 28.07 1.96
N GLU A 366 -14.23 27.92 0.70
CA GLU A 366 -15.02 27.19 -0.29
C GLU A 366 -15.09 25.69 0.06
N ALA A 367 -13.96 25.09 0.45
CA ALA A 367 -13.90 23.69 0.88
C ALA A 367 -14.88 23.41 2.04
N LEU A 368 -14.89 24.27 3.07
CA LEU A 368 -15.80 24.16 4.21
C LEU A 368 -17.26 24.11 3.74
N ARG A 369 -17.67 25.09 2.92
CA ARG A 369 -19.05 25.18 2.40
C ARG A 369 -19.44 23.95 1.58
N LEU A 370 -18.53 23.45 0.75
CA LEU A 370 -18.80 22.27 -0.10
C LEU A 370 -18.83 20.98 0.73
N TYR A 371 -17.90 20.83 1.69
CA TYR A 371 -17.96 19.70 2.62
C TYR A 371 -19.23 19.72 3.45
N GLU A 372 -19.67 20.87 3.94
CA GLU A 372 -20.91 21.00 4.71
C GLU A 372 -22.13 20.55 3.90
N ARG A 373 -22.25 20.98 2.66
CA ARG A 373 -23.33 20.52 1.76
C ARG A 373 -23.27 19.03 1.49
N SER A 374 -22.08 18.49 1.22
CA SER A 374 -21.88 17.05 1.00
C SER A 374 -22.19 16.23 2.27
N ALA A 375 -21.75 16.71 3.43
CA ALA A 375 -21.97 16.08 4.73
C ALA A 375 -23.45 16.05 5.13
N LEU A 376 -24.20 17.11 4.83
CA LEU A 376 -25.65 17.18 5.03
C LEU A 376 -26.42 16.20 4.15
N LEU A 377 -25.90 15.87 2.97
CA LEU A 377 -26.42 14.85 2.09
C LEU A 377 -26.00 13.41 2.52
N GLY A 378 -25.28 13.29 3.64
CA GLY A 378 -24.91 11.99 4.24
C GLY A 378 -23.60 11.40 3.74
N HIS A 379 -22.74 12.16 3.07
CA HIS A 379 -21.45 11.67 2.59
C HIS A 379 -20.45 11.50 3.76
N GLY A 380 -20.13 10.24 4.13
CA GLY A 380 -19.31 9.93 5.32
C GLY A 380 -17.95 10.63 5.34
N LYS A 381 -17.17 10.51 4.27
CA LYS A 381 -15.86 11.19 4.19
C LYS A 381 -15.95 12.71 4.25
N ALA A 382 -17.04 13.30 3.73
CA ALA A 382 -17.27 14.75 3.87
C ALA A 382 -17.55 15.10 5.32
N GLN A 383 -18.31 14.29 6.06
CA GLN A 383 -18.56 14.48 7.49
C GLN A 383 -17.25 14.45 8.29
N THR A 384 -16.38 13.47 8.02
CA THR A 384 -15.06 13.37 8.68
C THR A 384 -14.19 14.58 8.36
N ASN A 385 -14.08 14.98 7.08
CA ASN A 385 -13.28 16.13 6.68
C ASN A 385 -13.84 17.46 7.24
N LEU A 386 -15.15 17.60 7.29
CA LEU A 386 -15.81 18.76 7.89
C LEU A 386 -15.52 18.84 9.40
N GLY A 387 -15.56 17.71 10.09
CA GLY A 387 -15.14 17.61 11.49
C GLY A 387 -13.70 18.09 11.69
N MET A 388 -12.79 17.64 10.81
CA MET A 388 -11.38 18.09 10.82
C MET A 388 -11.23 19.59 10.53
N MET A 389 -12.02 20.16 9.62
CA MET A 389 -11.98 21.60 9.34
C MET A 389 -12.42 22.43 10.55
N TYR A 390 -13.48 22.03 11.25
CA TYR A 390 -13.88 22.68 12.50
C TYR A 390 -12.86 22.45 13.62
N TYR A 391 -12.25 21.28 13.69
CA TYR A 391 -11.21 20.97 14.68
C TYR A 391 -9.96 21.84 14.49
N ASN A 392 -9.51 22.04 13.25
CA ASN A 392 -8.29 22.81 12.93
C ASN A 392 -8.56 24.31 12.71
N GLY A 393 -9.82 24.74 12.56
CA GLY A 393 -10.16 26.10 12.20
C GLY A 393 -9.85 26.45 10.74
N HIS A 394 -9.88 25.47 9.83
CA HIS A 394 -9.62 25.68 8.41
C HIS A 394 -10.87 26.25 7.73
N GLY A 395 -10.78 27.47 7.22
CA GLY A 395 -11.90 28.18 6.57
C GLY A 395 -12.99 28.68 7.53
N THR A 396 -12.82 28.47 8.84
CA THR A 396 -13.71 28.91 9.90
C THR A 396 -12.94 29.08 11.21
N ALA A 397 -13.56 29.72 12.22
CA ALA A 397 -13.01 29.66 13.56
C ALA A 397 -13.02 28.23 14.10
N GLN A 398 -11.98 27.85 14.83
CA GLN A 398 -11.89 26.55 15.50
C GLN A 398 -13.09 26.29 16.41
N ASN A 399 -13.72 25.15 16.28
CA ASN A 399 -14.89 24.78 17.06
C ASN A 399 -14.95 23.27 17.31
N TYR A 400 -14.44 22.86 18.45
CA TYR A 400 -14.36 21.45 18.85
C TYR A 400 -15.74 20.80 19.06
N ALA A 401 -16.75 21.57 19.52
CA ALA A 401 -18.10 21.04 19.70
C ALA A 401 -18.72 20.64 18.34
N LYS A 402 -18.61 21.54 17.33
CA LYS A 402 -19.04 21.21 15.97
C LYS A 402 -18.22 20.08 15.36
N ALA A 403 -16.92 20.01 15.65
CA ALA A 403 -16.10 18.91 15.19
C ALA A 403 -16.60 17.55 15.76
N ALA A 404 -16.93 17.52 17.05
CA ALA A 404 -17.49 16.34 17.71
C ALA A 404 -18.82 15.90 17.06
N GLU A 405 -19.74 16.82 16.82
CA GLU A 405 -21.03 16.53 16.16
C GLU A 405 -20.84 15.87 14.78
N TRP A 406 -19.88 16.37 13.98
CA TRP A 406 -19.63 15.81 12.65
C TRP A 406 -18.88 14.48 12.70
N PHE A 407 -17.92 14.34 13.62
CA PHE A 407 -17.24 13.05 13.85
C PHE A 407 -18.23 11.99 14.36
N GLU A 408 -19.19 12.36 15.22
CA GLU A 408 -20.20 11.42 15.69
C GLU A 408 -21.09 10.91 14.55
N LYS A 409 -21.55 11.80 13.66
CA LYS A 409 -22.32 11.41 12.47
C LYS A 409 -21.54 10.47 11.55
N ALA A 410 -20.25 10.73 11.32
CA ALA A 410 -19.41 9.87 10.51
C ALA A 410 -19.08 8.55 11.23
N ALA A 411 -18.83 8.59 12.53
CA ALA A 411 -18.52 7.43 13.36
C ALA A 411 -19.67 6.41 13.43
N LEU A 412 -20.91 6.90 13.50
CA LEU A 412 -22.14 6.09 13.41
C LEU A 412 -22.26 5.39 12.05
N ASN A 413 -21.67 5.94 10.99
CA ASN A 413 -21.58 5.31 9.68
C ASN A 413 -20.32 4.44 9.51
N HIS A 414 -19.70 4.03 10.62
CA HIS A 414 -18.54 3.14 10.67
C HIS A 414 -17.25 3.71 10.05
N ASP A 415 -17.12 5.04 9.92
CA ASP A 415 -15.89 5.67 9.50
C ASP A 415 -14.83 5.56 10.62
N ALA A 416 -13.80 4.77 10.39
CA ALA A 416 -12.80 4.44 11.39
C ALA A 416 -11.98 5.67 11.83
N MET A 417 -11.71 6.61 10.92
CA MET A 417 -10.99 7.84 11.22
C MET A 417 -11.83 8.76 12.10
N ALA A 418 -13.12 8.90 11.79
CA ALA A 418 -14.05 9.67 12.61
C ALA A 418 -14.22 9.07 14.00
N GLN A 419 -14.30 7.73 14.10
CA GLN A 419 -14.37 7.02 15.38
C GLN A 419 -13.14 7.28 16.24
N HIS A 420 -11.94 7.25 15.65
CA HIS A 420 -10.71 7.61 16.34
C HIS A 420 -10.71 9.07 16.81
N ASN A 421 -11.05 10.01 15.94
CA ASN A 421 -11.08 11.42 16.29
C ASN A 421 -12.11 11.73 17.41
N LEU A 422 -13.28 11.12 17.33
CA LEU A 422 -14.31 11.24 18.36
C LEU A 422 -13.83 10.66 19.70
N ALA A 423 -13.16 9.50 19.68
CA ALA A 423 -12.57 8.91 20.88
C ALA A 423 -11.57 9.87 21.54
N CYS A 424 -10.72 10.52 20.77
CA CYS A 424 -9.77 11.51 21.28
C CYS A 424 -10.48 12.73 21.91
N LEU A 425 -11.58 13.20 21.31
CA LEU A 425 -12.38 14.30 21.88
C LEU A 425 -13.02 13.92 23.22
N TYR A 426 -13.60 12.72 23.33
CA TYR A 426 -14.14 12.20 24.58
C TYR A 426 -13.07 12.05 25.68
N PHE A 427 -11.91 11.47 25.31
CA PHE A 427 -10.83 11.25 26.27
C PHE A 427 -10.24 12.55 26.80
N ASN A 428 -10.10 13.58 25.94
CA ASN A 428 -9.53 14.87 26.32
C ASN A 428 -10.56 15.85 26.89
N GLY A 429 -11.86 15.55 26.80
CA GLY A 429 -12.92 16.51 27.14
C GLY A 429 -12.93 17.74 26.25
N THR A 430 -12.53 17.61 24.98
CA THR A 430 -12.33 18.73 24.07
C THR A 430 -13.58 18.94 23.20
N GLY A 431 -14.34 19.98 23.47
CA GLY A 431 -15.59 20.31 22.78
C GLY A 431 -16.77 19.39 23.13
N ILE A 432 -16.56 18.40 23.95
CA ILE A 432 -17.53 17.44 24.50
C ILE A 432 -17.13 17.11 25.95
N ALA A 433 -18.07 16.67 26.76
CA ALA A 433 -17.74 16.26 28.12
C ALA A 433 -16.75 15.08 28.11
N HIS A 434 -15.76 15.12 29.02
CA HIS A 434 -14.81 14.01 29.18
C HIS A 434 -15.55 12.74 29.58
N ASP A 435 -15.35 11.69 28.81
CA ASP A 435 -15.88 10.34 29.08
C ASP A 435 -14.88 9.30 28.54
N ALA A 436 -14.06 8.79 29.44
CA ALA A 436 -13.01 7.85 29.07
C ALA A 436 -13.54 6.46 28.69
N ASP A 437 -14.69 6.05 29.24
CA ASP A 437 -15.33 4.79 28.87
C ASP A 437 -15.89 4.88 27.44
N GLU A 438 -16.55 5.97 27.11
CA GLU A 438 -17.07 6.20 25.74
C GLU A 438 -15.90 6.36 24.74
N ALA A 439 -14.82 7.04 25.14
CA ALA A 439 -13.61 7.13 24.34
C ALA A 439 -13.02 5.75 24.00
N CYS A 440 -12.92 4.85 24.98
CA CYS A 440 -12.45 3.48 24.75
C CYS A 440 -13.36 2.70 23.81
N LYS A 441 -14.68 2.83 23.91
CA LYS A 441 -15.64 2.16 22.99
C LYS A 441 -15.47 2.63 21.55
N TRP A 442 -15.33 3.93 21.33
CA TRP A 442 -15.11 4.47 19.99
C TRP A 442 -13.74 4.10 19.41
N LEU A 443 -12.70 4.02 20.25
CA LEU A 443 -11.38 3.58 19.82
C LEU A 443 -11.38 2.10 19.43
N GLU A 444 -12.09 1.25 20.17
CA GLU A 444 -12.32 -0.16 19.77
C GLU A 444 -13.10 -0.28 18.47
N ALA A 445 -14.10 0.58 18.28
CA ALA A 445 -14.85 0.61 17.04
C ALA A 445 -13.95 0.98 15.85
N ALA A 446 -13.08 1.98 16.00
CA ALA A 446 -12.10 2.37 14.98
C ALA A 446 -11.17 1.20 14.60
N ILE A 447 -10.67 0.46 15.58
CA ILE A 447 -9.82 -0.73 15.35
C ILE A 447 -10.60 -1.79 14.55
N ARG A 448 -11.84 -2.08 14.93
CA ARG A 448 -12.70 -3.07 14.26
C ARG A 448 -13.08 -2.67 12.84
N ASN A 449 -13.25 -1.38 12.60
CA ASN A 449 -13.68 -0.85 11.30
C ASN A 449 -12.54 -0.50 10.36
N GLY A 450 -11.32 -0.94 10.66
CA GLY A 450 -10.19 -0.92 9.71
C GLY A 450 -9.46 0.42 9.65
N HIS A 451 -9.21 1.05 10.82
CA HIS A 451 -8.32 2.21 10.88
C HIS A 451 -6.92 1.86 10.37
N ASP A 452 -6.27 2.79 9.68
CA ASP A 452 -4.99 2.60 8.99
C ASP A 452 -3.84 2.18 9.92
N GLN A 453 -3.96 2.49 11.22
CA GLN A 453 -2.93 2.21 12.25
C GLN A 453 -3.51 1.42 13.43
N PRO A 454 -3.98 0.18 13.22
CA PRO A 454 -4.70 -0.56 14.26
C PRO A 454 -3.83 -0.88 15.48
N ASP A 455 -2.53 -1.12 15.30
CA ASP A 455 -1.63 -1.47 16.40
C ASP A 455 -1.29 -0.27 17.28
N VAL A 456 -1.18 0.92 16.70
CA VAL A 456 -1.04 2.17 17.48
C VAL A 456 -2.30 2.42 18.30
N LEU A 457 -3.48 2.21 17.73
CA LEU A 457 -4.74 2.37 18.46
C LEU A 457 -4.92 1.34 19.58
N LYS A 458 -4.45 0.10 19.42
CA LYS A 458 -4.46 -0.91 20.49
C LYS A 458 -3.57 -0.50 21.66
N GLN A 459 -2.39 0.06 21.39
CA GLN A 459 -1.49 0.58 22.42
C GLN A 459 -2.13 1.77 23.16
N LEU A 460 -2.72 2.69 22.41
CA LEU A 460 -3.44 3.84 22.96
C LEU A 460 -4.61 3.40 23.84
N LEU A 461 -5.39 2.43 23.39
CA LEU A 461 -6.50 1.85 24.16
C LEU A 461 -6.04 1.23 25.49
N ALA A 462 -4.91 0.51 25.45
CA ALA A 462 -4.32 -0.07 26.65
C ALA A 462 -3.89 1.02 27.66
N GLN A 463 -3.27 2.10 27.18
CA GLN A 463 -2.90 3.25 28.01
C GLN A 463 -4.12 3.95 28.61
N TRP A 464 -5.17 4.19 27.83
CA TRP A 464 -6.40 4.83 28.31
C TRP A 464 -7.10 3.99 29.38
N ARG A 465 -7.16 2.67 29.19
CA ARG A 465 -7.72 1.76 30.20
C ARG A 465 -6.93 1.74 31.52
N GLN A 466 -5.60 1.88 31.46
CA GLN A 466 -4.76 2.02 32.66
C GLN A 466 -4.95 3.37 33.36
N ALA A 467 -5.27 4.42 32.62
CA ALA A 467 -5.51 5.74 33.20
C ALA A 467 -6.89 5.87 33.88
N VAL A 468 -7.82 4.98 33.57
CA VAL A 468 -9.21 4.96 34.08
C VAL A 468 -9.37 3.95 35.22
N ALA A 469 -8.50 2.93 35.30
CA ALA A 469 -8.47 1.92 36.36
C ALA A 469 -7.77 2.46 37.61
#